data_399242fad1f3be650e69718adca3d8e4
#
_entry.id   399242fad1f3be650e69718adca3d8e4
#
_cell.length_a   1.000
_cell.length_b   1.000
_cell.length_c   1.000
_cell.angle_alpha   90.00
_cell.angle_beta   90.00
_cell.angle_gamma   90.00
#
_symmetry.space_group_name_H-M   'P 1'
#
loop_
_entity.id
_entity.type
_entity.pdbx_description
1 polymer ?
#
loop_
_entity_poly.entity_id
_entity_poly.type
_entity_poly.pdbx_seq_one_letter_code
_entity_poly.pdbx_strand_id
1 'polypeptide(L)'
;MDTIVAAGVAVADEQGMAALSMRAVGTRLGRTAMALYTYVPSKSELVDLMHDRVLAELPTEYDTSAGWRPAITAWADDAWAFYLRHPWVLQVSQARPVLGPNEYARLETVVRILGGIGLEPLHVRRVIAVLFQFVRGMALVATEHRQAAPETGVPDEEWWAQRSALMAEFAPDFTERFPALAALESTASLAAMTEAEAGGAASHMEQEAREAFRVGLDLILDGVEAAVRTDSGGTLHASAGTA
;
A
#
# COMPACT_ATOMS: atom_id res chain seq x y z
N MET A 1 -18.20 -4.61 -22.42
CA MET A 1 -17.89 -4.46 -20.99
C MET A 1 -16.47 -3.98 -20.81
N ASP A 2 -15.48 -4.72 -21.24
CA ASP A 2 -14.04 -4.44 -21.04
C ASP A 2 -13.59 -3.05 -21.45
N THR A 3 -14.09 -2.53 -22.58
CA THR A 3 -13.77 -1.18 -23.07
C THR A 3 -14.28 -0.08 -22.11
N ILE A 4 -15.44 -0.28 -21.50
CA ILE A 4 -16.01 0.66 -20.51
C ILE A 4 -15.17 0.67 -19.24
N VAL A 5 -14.80 -0.52 -18.75
CA VAL A 5 -13.96 -0.70 -17.57
C VAL A 5 -12.59 -0.07 -17.79
N ALA A 6 -11.94 -0.37 -18.91
CA ALA A 6 -10.64 0.21 -19.26
C ALA A 6 -10.68 1.75 -19.37
N ALA A 7 -11.75 2.30 -19.95
CA ALA A 7 -11.93 3.75 -20.00
C ALA A 7 -12.17 4.35 -18.60
N GLY A 8 -12.88 3.65 -17.72
CA GLY A 8 -13.06 4.03 -16.33
C GLY A 8 -11.73 4.05 -15.55
N VAL A 9 -10.92 3.00 -15.70
CA VAL A 9 -9.56 2.93 -15.13
C VAL A 9 -8.72 4.12 -15.58
N ALA A 10 -8.68 4.37 -16.89
CA ALA A 10 -7.90 5.47 -17.43
C ALA A 10 -8.36 6.85 -16.93
N VAL A 11 -9.68 7.08 -16.73
CA VAL A 11 -10.19 8.32 -16.13
C VAL A 11 -9.74 8.42 -14.67
N ALA A 12 -9.82 7.32 -13.91
CA ALA A 12 -9.44 7.31 -12.49
C ALA A 12 -7.93 7.50 -12.29
N ASP A 13 -7.09 6.89 -13.13
CA ASP A 13 -5.64 7.04 -13.09
C ASP A 13 -5.17 8.45 -13.46
N GLU A 14 -5.78 9.07 -14.47
CA GLU A 14 -5.40 10.37 -14.98
C GLU A 14 -5.97 11.55 -14.17
N GLN A 15 -7.19 11.40 -13.62
CA GLN A 15 -7.95 12.52 -13.07
C GLN A 15 -8.48 12.26 -11.64
N GLY A 16 -8.21 11.06 -11.08
CA GLY A 16 -8.66 10.64 -9.76
C GLY A 16 -10.14 10.22 -9.71
N MET A 17 -10.53 9.65 -8.57
CA MET A 17 -11.89 9.13 -8.32
C MET A 17 -12.97 10.21 -8.31
N ALA A 18 -12.63 11.45 -7.99
CA ALA A 18 -13.56 12.56 -8.00
C ALA A 18 -14.08 12.87 -9.42
N ALA A 19 -13.23 12.73 -10.43
CA ALA A 19 -13.58 12.94 -11.84
C ALA A 19 -14.35 11.74 -12.45
N LEU A 20 -14.28 10.56 -11.84
CA LEU A 20 -14.92 9.35 -12.36
C LEU A 20 -16.45 9.48 -12.32
N SER A 21 -17.07 9.44 -13.51
CA SER A 21 -18.52 9.43 -13.69
C SER A 21 -18.89 8.69 -14.97
N MET A 22 -20.11 8.18 -15.07
CA MET A 22 -20.61 7.54 -16.30
C MET A 22 -20.55 8.51 -17.50
N ARG A 23 -20.66 9.81 -17.22
CA ARG A 23 -20.54 10.86 -18.25
C ARG A 23 -19.09 10.99 -18.74
N ALA A 24 -18.12 11.06 -17.82
CA ALA A 24 -16.70 11.16 -18.17
C ALA A 24 -16.24 9.96 -18.99
N VAL A 25 -16.61 8.74 -18.54
CA VAL A 25 -16.33 7.50 -19.28
C VAL A 25 -17.02 7.49 -20.64
N GLY A 26 -18.27 7.92 -20.72
CA GLY A 26 -19.00 8.05 -21.99
C GLY A 26 -18.31 9.01 -22.94
N THR A 27 -17.92 10.21 -22.48
CA THR A 27 -17.20 11.20 -23.27
C THR A 27 -15.88 10.61 -23.84
N ARG A 28 -15.12 9.90 -23.01
CA ARG A 28 -13.86 9.24 -23.45
C ARG A 28 -14.08 8.19 -24.55
N LEU A 29 -15.25 7.53 -24.52
CA LEU A 29 -15.62 6.51 -25.51
C LEU A 29 -16.43 7.04 -26.71
N GLY A 30 -16.72 8.34 -26.77
CA GLY A 30 -17.60 8.92 -27.79
C GLY A 30 -19.04 8.38 -27.70
N ARG A 31 -19.53 8.09 -26.47
CA ARG A 31 -20.84 7.54 -26.17
C ARG A 31 -21.57 8.38 -25.11
N THR A 32 -22.89 8.25 -25.07
CA THR A 32 -23.69 8.86 -23.99
C THR A 32 -23.59 8.02 -22.71
N ALA A 33 -23.75 8.64 -21.56
CA ALA A 33 -23.82 7.91 -20.28
C ALA A 33 -24.96 6.87 -20.28
N MET A 34 -26.10 7.19 -20.89
CA MET A 34 -27.24 6.27 -21.02
C MET A 34 -26.89 4.98 -21.76
N ALA A 35 -26.06 5.07 -22.80
CA ALA A 35 -25.61 3.88 -23.52
C ALA A 35 -24.73 2.96 -22.64
N LEU A 36 -24.00 3.51 -21.68
CA LEU A 36 -23.17 2.74 -20.75
C LEU A 36 -24.01 2.02 -19.70
N TYR A 37 -25.09 2.64 -19.21
CA TYR A 37 -25.98 2.03 -18.22
C TYR A 37 -26.65 0.73 -18.68
N THR A 38 -26.70 0.49 -19.99
CA THR A 38 -27.14 -0.80 -20.54
C THR A 38 -26.19 -1.95 -20.20
N TYR A 39 -24.91 -1.66 -20.00
CA TYR A 39 -23.84 -2.64 -19.73
C TYR A 39 -23.37 -2.64 -18.29
N VAL A 40 -23.38 -1.48 -17.64
CA VAL A 40 -22.92 -1.26 -16.26
C VAL A 40 -23.98 -0.42 -15.55
N PRO A 41 -24.83 -1.04 -14.70
CA PRO A 41 -26.01 -0.41 -14.14
C PRO A 41 -25.75 0.77 -13.21
N SER A 42 -24.53 0.87 -12.62
CA SER A 42 -24.19 1.93 -11.68
C SER A 42 -22.70 2.30 -11.70
N LYS A 43 -22.37 3.50 -11.16
CA LYS A 43 -20.98 3.90 -10.91
C LYS A 43 -20.29 2.93 -9.93
N SER A 44 -21.01 2.46 -8.91
CA SER A 44 -20.46 1.53 -7.93
C SER A 44 -20.02 0.23 -8.60
N GLU A 45 -20.88 -0.36 -9.44
CA GLU A 45 -20.55 -1.58 -10.17
C GLU A 45 -19.41 -1.36 -11.18
N LEU A 46 -19.33 -0.17 -11.79
CA LEU A 46 -18.17 0.18 -12.60
C LEU A 46 -16.88 0.16 -11.76
N VAL A 47 -16.90 0.75 -10.56
CA VAL A 47 -15.74 0.78 -9.66
C VAL A 47 -15.35 -0.63 -9.24
N ASP A 48 -16.30 -1.51 -8.96
CA ASP A 48 -16.05 -2.90 -8.60
C ASP A 48 -15.37 -3.65 -9.75
N LEU A 49 -15.89 -3.49 -10.97
CA LEU A 49 -15.30 -4.09 -12.17
C LEU A 49 -13.90 -3.52 -12.49
N MET A 50 -13.70 -2.22 -12.29
CA MET A 50 -12.40 -1.56 -12.46
C MET A 50 -11.40 -2.11 -11.44
N HIS A 51 -11.80 -2.22 -10.18
CA HIS A 51 -10.96 -2.74 -9.10
C HIS A 51 -10.49 -4.16 -9.39
N ASP A 52 -11.42 -5.08 -9.70
CA ASP A 52 -11.04 -6.45 -10.04
C ASP A 52 -10.16 -6.50 -11.29
N ARG A 53 -10.45 -5.68 -12.31
CA ARG A 53 -9.67 -5.64 -13.55
C ARG A 53 -8.21 -5.25 -13.33
N VAL A 54 -7.91 -4.22 -12.55
CA VAL A 54 -6.53 -3.77 -12.34
C VAL A 54 -5.75 -4.73 -11.45
N LEU A 55 -6.40 -5.49 -10.57
CA LEU A 55 -5.76 -6.54 -9.79
C LEU A 55 -5.16 -7.65 -10.65
N ALA A 56 -5.65 -7.84 -11.89
CA ALA A 56 -5.05 -8.77 -12.86
C ALA A 56 -3.63 -8.36 -13.31
N GLU A 57 -3.18 -7.14 -13.03
CA GLU A 57 -1.81 -6.68 -13.32
C GLU A 57 -0.78 -7.22 -12.31
N LEU A 58 -1.23 -7.67 -11.14
CA LEU A 58 -0.35 -8.23 -10.14
C LEU A 58 0.07 -9.65 -10.52
N PRO A 59 1.35 -10.01 -10.33
CA PRO A 59 1.81 -11.39 -10.51
C PRO A 59 1.04 -12.35 -9.60
N THR A 60 0.72 -13.51 -10.12
CA THR A 60 0.06 -14.59 -9.37
C THR A 60 1.02 -15.68 -8.92
N GLU A 61 2.29 -15.61 -9.32
CA GLU A 61 3.32 -16.58 -8.98
C GLU A 61 4.60 -15.87 -8.56
N TYR A 62 5.21 -16.36 -7.47
CA TYR A 62 6.48 -15.89 -6.94
C TYR A 62 7.38 -17.10 -6.69
N ASP A 63 8.68 -16.93 -6.94
CA ASP A 63 9.66 -17.97 -6.68
C ASP A 63 9.88 -18.16 -5.18
N THR A 64 9.53 -19.33 -4.68
CA THR A 64 9.71 -19.73 -3.29
C THR A 64 10.92 -20.62 -3.08
N SER A 65 11.77 -20.84 -4.09
CA SER A 65 12.95 -21.73 -4.00
C SER A 65 13.98 -21.24 -2.96
N ALA A 66 14.07 -19.92 -2.76
CA ALA A 66 14.88 -19.27 -1.72
C ALA A 66 14.13 -19.09 -0.38
N GLY A 67 12.93 -19.66 -0.25
CA GLY A 67 12.07 -19.53 0.92
C GLY A 67 10.92 -18.55 0.74
N TRP A 68 10.05 -18.53 1.74
CA TRP A 68 8.84 -17.69 1.72
C TRP A 68 9.14 -16.19 1.87
N ARG A 69 10.18 -15.81 2.64
CA ARG A 69 10.49 -14.41 2.96
C ARG A 69 10.83 -13.58 1.70
N PRO A 70 11.76 -14.00 0.83
CA PRO A 70 12.00 -13.29 -0.43
C PRO A 70 10.76 -13.19 -1.33
N ALA A 71 9.95 -14.24 -1.39
CA ALA A 71 8.74 -14.28 -2.20
C ALA A 71 7.67 -13.27 -1.69
N ILE A 72 7.45 -13.20 -0.38
CA ILE A 72 6.48 -12.25 0.20
C ILE A 72 7.01 -10.80 0.15
N THR A 73 8.33 -10.60 0.21
CA THR A 73 8.94 -9.29 0.00
C THR A 73 8.72 -8.81 -1.43
N ALA A 74 8.95 -9.66 -2.43
CA ALA A 74 8.69 -9.34 -3.83
C ALA A 74 7.19 -9.05 -4.07
N TRP A 75 6.29 -9.84 -3.48
CA TRP A 75 4.85 -9.57 -3.53
C TRP A 75 4.50 -8.19 -2.92
N ALA A 76 5.10 -7.82 -1.80
CA ALA A 76 4.84 -6.55 -1.14
C ALA A 76 5.35 -5.37 -1.98
N ASP A 77 6.51 -5.52 -2.65
CA ASP A 77 7.05 -4.54 -3.58
C ASP A 77 6.16 -4.33 -4.82
N ASP A 78 5.66 -5.43 -5.41
CA ASP A 78 4.73 -5.36 -6.54
C ASP A 78 3.39 -4.71 -6.12
N ALA A 79 2.86 -5.07 -4.95
CA ALA A 79 1.66 -4.46 -4.41
C ALA A 79 1.85 -2.95 -4.11
N TRP A 80 3.01 -2.55 -3.58
CA TRP A 80 3.38 -1.15 -3.43
C TRP A 80 3.38 -0.42 -4.77
N ALA A 81 4.10 -0.93 -5.77
CA ALA A 81 4.16 -0.33 -7.11
C ALA A 81 2.79 -0.25 -7.78
N PHE A 82 1.94 -1.26 -7.58
CA PHE A 82 0.56 -1.29 -8.04
C PHE A 82 -0.27 -0.14 -7.45
N TYR A 83 -0.22 0.09 -6.14
CA TYR A 83 -0.96 1.19 -5.50
C TYR A 83 -0.46 2.56 -5.94
N LEU A 84 0.85 2.72 -6.19
CA LEU A 84 1.38 3.97 -6.72
C LEU A 84 0.97 4.23 -8.17
N ARG A 85 0.69 3.18 -8.95
CA ARG A 85 0.18 3.27 -10.33
C ARG A 85 -1.31 3.57 -10.37
N HIS A 86 -2.07 2.99 -9.44
CA HIS A 86 -3.51 3.10 -9.33
C HIS A 86 -3.93 3.67 -7.96
N PRO A 87 -3.62 4.95 -7.66
CA PRO A 87 -3.87 5.53 -6.33
C PRO A 87 -5.35 5.49 -5.92
N TRP A 88 -6.26 5.52 -6.89
CA TRP A 88 -7.69 5.45 -6.66
C TRP A 88 -8.14 4.12 -6.00
N VAL A 89 -7.38 3.04 -6.16
CA VAL A 89 -7.66 1.74 -5.51
C VAL A 89 -7.61 1.87 -3.98
N LEU A 90 -6.79 2.77 -3.46
CA LEU A 90 -6.71 3.06 -2.03
C LEU A 90 -7.99 3.71 -1.47
N GLN A 91 -8.82 4.30 -2.34
CA GLN A 91 -10.12 4.89 -1.98
C GLN A 91 -11.27 3.89 -2.05
N VAL A 92 -11.05 2.69 -2.62
CA VAL A 92 -12.07 1.63 -2.66
C VAL A 92 -12.23 1.02 -1.26
N SER A 93 -13.49 0.91 -0.81
CA SER A 93 -13.80 0.39 0.53
C SER A 93 -13.42 -1.08 0.66
N GLN A 94 -12.67 -1.41 1.70
CA GLN A 94 -12.34 -2.79 2.05
C GLN A 94 -13.40 -3.44 2.96
N ALA A 95 -14.40 -2.68 3.41
CA ALA A 95 -15.46 -3.20 4.28
C ALA A 95 -16.44 -4.13 3.53
N ARG A 96 -16.52 -3.98 2.21
CA ARG A 96 -17.33 -4.84 1.34
C ARG A 96 -16.48 -5.22 0.13
N PRO A 97 -15.72 -6.33 0.22
CA PRO A 97 -14.87 -6.79 -0.88
C PRO A 97 -15.70 -7.09 -2.12
N VAL A 98 -15.12 -6.87 -3.28
CA VAL A 98 -15.76 -7.12 -4.58
C VAL A 98 -15.97 -8.60 -4.84
N LEU A 99 -15.11 -9.45 -4.26
CA LEU A 99 -15.08 -10.91 -4.43
C LEU A 99 -14.97 -11.33 -5.91
N GLY A 100 -14.24 -10.52 -6.68
CA GLY A 100 -13.94 -10.81 -8.07
C GLY A 100 -12.85 -11.87 -8.23
N PRO A 101 -12.72 -12.48 -9.42
CA PRO A 101 -11.75 -13.53 -9.68
C PRO A 101 -10.29 -13.10 -9.45
N ASN A 102 -9.94 -11.85 -9.76
CA ASN A 102 -8.57 -11.34 -9.57
C ASN A 102 -8.30 -10.99 -8.11
N GLU A 103 -9.30 -10.57 -7.35
CA GLU A 103 -9.18 -10.39 -5.90
C GLU A 103 -8.90 -11.73 -5.21
N TYR A 104 -9.59 -12.81 -5.61
CA TYR A 104 -9.30 -14.16 -5.12
C TYR A 104 -7.93 -14.67 -5.56
N ALA A 105 -7.51 -14.42 -6.81
CA ALA A 105 -6.19 -14.81 -7.29
C ALA A 105 -5.08 -14.15 -6.49
N ARG A 106 -5.23 -12.85 -6.17
CA ARG A 106 -4.31 -12.11 -5.31
C ARG A 106 -4.22 -12.70 -3.91
N LEU A 107 -5.36 -13.06 -3.30
CA LEU A 107 -5.40 -13.68 -1.97
C LEU A 107 -4.75 -15.06 -2.00
N GLU A 108 -5.10 -15.89 -2.97
CA GLU A 108 -4.54 -17.23 -3.18
C GLU A 108 -3.01 -17.18 -3.33
N THR A 109 -2.49 -16.19 -4.04
CA THR A 109 -1.03 -16.00 -4.20
C THR A 109 -0.33 -15.89 -2.85
N VAL A 110 -0.83 -15.03 -1.95
CA VAL A 110 -0.22 -14.83 -0.62
C VAL A 110 -0.43 -16.07 0.27
N VAL A 111 -1.59 -16.72 0.18
CA VAL A 111 -1.84 -17.98 0.88
C VAL A 111 -0.85 -19.05 0.45
N ARG A 112 -0.53 -19.17 -0.85
CA ARG A 112 0.47 -20.14 -1.36
C ARG A 112 1.89 -19.84 -0.87
N ILE A 113 2.28 -18.56 -0.83
CA ILE A 113 3.60 -18.16 -0.33
C ILE A 113 3.76 -18.50 1.15
N LEU A 114 2.72 -18.23 1.96
CA LEU A 114 2.73 -18.40 3.41
C LEU A 114 2.19 -19.78 3.85
N GLY A 115 1.68 -20.59 2.92
CA GLY A 115 1.21 -21.93 3.20
C GLY A 115 2.37 -22.85 3.54
N GLY A 116 2.25 -23.61 4.63
CA GLY A 116 3.26 -24.60 5.01
C GLY A 116 4.52 -24.03 5.69
N ILE A 117 4.53 -22.74 6.08
CA ILE A 117 5.66 -22.16 6.83
C ILE A 117 5.74 -22.60 8.30
N GLY A 118 4.79 -23.42 8.75
CA GLY A 118 4.77 -23.95 10.12
C GLY A 118 3.87 -23.18 11.09
N LEU A 119 3.09 -22.22 10.60
CA LEU A 119 2.06 -21.54 11.39
C LEU A 119 0.69 -22.22 11.25
N GLU A 120 -0.09 -22.19 12.33
CA GLU A 120 -1.49 -22.62 12.30
C GLU A 120 -2.31 -21.78 11.29
N PRO A 121 -3.28 -22.37 10.56
CA PRO A 121 -4.03 -21.71 9.50
C PRO A 121 -4.68 -20.37 9.92
N LEU A 122 -5.14 -20.28 11.17
CA LEU A 122 -5.72 -19.06 11.71
C LEU A 122 -4.68 -17.94 11.88
N HIS A 123 -3.44 -18.29 12.26
CA HIS A 123 -2.33 -17.34 12.33
C HIS A 123 -1.91 -16.88 10.95
N VAL A 124 -1.79 -17.78 9.98
CA VAL A 124 -1.52 -17.42 8.56
C VAL A 124 -2.56 -16.40 8.06
N ARG A 125 -3.86 -16.64 8.29
CA ARG A 125 -4.91 -15.70 7.91
C ARG A 125 -4.73 -14.31 8.53
N ARG A 126 -4.32 -14.24 9.81
CA ARG A 126 -4.09 -12.97 10.51
C ARG A 126 -2.85 -12.25 9.97
N VAL A 127 -1.76 -12.98 9.70
CA VAL A 127 -0.55 -12.43 9.06
C VAL A 127 -0.90 -11.83 7.71
N ILE A 128 -1.65 -12.55 6.88
CA ILE A 128 -2.12 -12.05 5.58
C ILE A 128 -2.89 -10.73 5.75
N ALA A 129 -3.84 -10.68 6.68
CA ALA A 129 -4.61 -9.46 6.93
C ALA A 129 -3.72 -8.28 7.34
N VAL A 130 -2.72 -8.51 8.20
CA VAL A 130 -1.74 -7.48 8.61
C VAL A 130 -0.93 -7.02 7.41
N LEU A 131 -0.37 -7.92 6.61
CA LEU A 131 0.44 -7.59 5.42
C LEU A 131 -0.34 -6.75 4.41
N PHE A 132 -1.57 -7.13 4.09
CA PHE A 132 -2.42 -6.36 3.17
C PHE A 132 -2.66 -4.93 3.67
N GLN A 133 -3.00 -4.77 4.96
CA GLN A 133 -3.25 -3.45 5.52
C GLN A 133 -1.98 -2.63 5.68
N PHE A 134 -0.86 -3.26 6.04
CA PHE A 134 0.43 -2.59 6.14
C PHE A 134 0.85 -2.01 4.79
N VAL A 135 0.94 -2.84 3.73
CA VAL A 135 1.34 -2.40 2.39
C VAL A 135 0.40 -1.30 1.88
N ARG A 136 -0.92 -1.49 2.06
CA ARG A 136 -1.92 -0.50 1.66
C ARG A 136 -1.76 0.83 2.41
N GLY A 137 -1.58 0.79 3.73
CA GLY A 137 -1.42 1.99 4.56
C GLY A 137 -0.16 2.77 4.21
N MET A 138 0.96 2.07 4.02
CA MET A 138 2.21 2.71 3.64
C MET A 138 2.15 3.30 2.22
N ALA A 139 1.53 2.59 1.27
CA ALA A 139 1.32 3.11 -0.08
C ALA A 139 0.38 4.33 -0.10
N LEU A 140 -0.62 4.40 0.80
CA LEU A 140 -1.48 5.57 0.94
C LEU A 140 -0.67 6.81 1.29
N VAL A 141 0.20 6.71 2.30
CA VAL A 141 1.09 7.83 2.70
C VAL A 141 1.95 8.29 1.52
N ALA A 142 2.57 7.36 0.79
CA ALA A 142 3.39 7.70 -0.37
C ALA A 142 2.58 8.36 -1.51
N THR A 143 1.34 7.92 -1.74
CA THR A 143 0.48 8.53 -2.77
C THR A 143 -0.01 9.92 -2.36
N GLU A 144 -0.31 10.15 -1.09
CA GLU A 144 -0.66 11.47 -0.54
C GLU A 144 0.51 12.44 -0.70
N HIS A 145 1.75 12.03 -0.43
CA HIS A 145 2.93 12.87 -0.68
C HIS A 145 3.09 13.24 -2.17
N ARG A 146 2.91 12.27 -3.08
CA ARG A 146 2.95 12.55 -4.52
C ARG A 146 1.88 13.54 -4.99
N GLN A 147 0.73 13.55 -4.35
CA GLN A 147 -0.42 14.39 -4.73
C GLN A 147 -0.40 15.75 -4.04
N ALA A 148 0.30 15.90 -2.91
CA ALA A 148 0.29 17.11 -2.10
C ALA A 148 0.74 18.37 -2.87
N ALA A 149 1.88 18.34 -3.54
CA ALA A 149 2.38 19.47 -4.31
C ALA A 149 1.50 19.83 -5.53
N PRO A 150 1.05 18.86 -6.38
CA PRO A 150 0.08 19.15 -7.44
C PRO A 150 -1.25 19.70 -6.96
N GLU A 151 -1.79 19.22 -5.82
CA GLU A 151 -3.09 19.64 -5.30
C GLU A 151 -3.02 21.04 -4.65
N THR A 152 -1.95 21.35 -3.93
CA THR A 152 -1.80 22.61 -3.22
C THR A 152 -1.15 23.71 -4.06
N GLY A 153 -0.44 23.34 -5.12
CA GLY A 153 0.39 24.26 -5.91
C GLY A 153 1.65 24.75 -5.18
N VAL A 154 1.96 24.16 -4.02
CA VAL A 154 3.12 24.52 -3.18
C VAL A 154 4.09 23.35 -3.18
N PRO A 155 5.38 23.54 -3.60
CA PRO A 155 6.42 22.52 -3.50
C PRO A 155 6.65 22.09 -2.03
N ASP A 156 6.98 20.80 -1.82
CA ASP A 156 7.17 20.23 -0.49
C ASP A 156 8.20 21.02 0.34
N GLU A 157 9.34 21.39 -0.26
CA GLU A 157 10.38 22.18 0.42
C GLU A 157 9.87 23.53 0.92
N GLU A 158 9.10 24.23 0.10
CA GLU A 158 8.50 25.51 0.47
C GLU A 158 7.46 25.34 1.58
N TRP A 159 6.62 24.30 1.49
CA TRP A 159 5.63 23.98 2.50
C TRP A 159 6.28 23.70 3.85
N TRP A 160 7.32 22.86 3.87
CA TRP A 160 8.04 22.52 5.10
C TRP A 160 8.80 23.71 5.68
N ALA A 161 9.44 24.55 4.84
CA ALA A 161 10.10 25.79 5.29
C ALA A 161 9.11 26.74 5.97
N GLN A 162 7.92 26.94 5.37
CA GLN A 162 6.86 27.75 5.96
C GLN A 162 6.36 27.17 7.29
N ARG A 163 6.15 25.86 7.38
CA ARG A 163 5.70 25.18 8.62
C ARG A 163 6.74 25.24 9.72
N SER A 164 8.01 25.06 9.41
CA SER A 164 9.10 25.17 10.38
C SER A 164 9.22 26.57 10.97
N ALA A 165 9.06 27.61 10.13
CA ALA A 165 9.04 29.00 10.58
C ALA A 165 7.85 29.28 11.53
N LEU A 166 6.66 28.78 11.18
CA LEU A 166 5.47 28.90 12.04
C LEU A 166 5.65 28.14 13.36
N MET A 167 6.22 26.93 13.34
CA MET A 167 6.50 26.17 14.56
C MET A 167 7.45 26.92 15.49
N ALA A 168 8.49 27.54 14.97
CA ALA A 168 9.42 28.35 15.79
C ALA A 168 8.71 29.54 16.46
N GLU A 169 7.72 30.12 15.80
CA GLU A 169 6.92 31.25 16.34
C GLU A 169 5.90 30.76 17.39
N PHE A 170 5.13 29.71 17.10
CA PHE A 170 4.03 29.25 17.98
C PHE A 170 4.44 28.34 19.11
N ALA A 171 5.60 27.68 19.01
CA ALA A 171 6.12 26.76 20.03
C ALA A 171 7.62 27.00 20.27
N PRO A 172 8.03 28.21 20.77
CA PRO A 172 9.44 28.50 21.01
C PRO A 172 10.07 27.60 22.08
N ASP A 173 9.26 27.01 22.94
CA ASP A 173 9.61 26.05 23.99
C ASP A 173 9.46 24.56 23.54
N PHE A 174 9.42 24.30 22.21
CA PHE A 174 9.17 22.96 21.64
C PHE A 174 10.14 21.90 22.23
N THR A 175 11.43 22.18 22.26
CA THR A 175 12.44 21.25 22.74
C THR A 175 12.28 20.94 24.25
N GLU A 176 11.85 21.92 25.05
CA GLU A 176 11.61 21.73 26.47
C GLU A 176 10.33 20.91 26.74
N ARG A 177 9.28 21.17 25.96
CA ARG A 177 7.98 20.48 26.08
C ARG A 177 7.99 19.07 25.50
N PHE A 178 8.76 18.84 24.43
CA PHE A 178 8.78 17.58 23.67
C PHE A 178 10.22 17.05 23.49
N PRO A 179 10.97 16.79 24.59
CA PRO A 179 12.39 16.46 24.51
C PRO A 179 12.67 15.15 23.76
N ALA A 180 11.81 14.14 23.86
CA ALA A 180 11.97 12.88 23.15
C ALA A 180 11.79 13.06 21.63
N LEU A 181 10.79 13.85 21.22
CA LEU A 181 10.57 14.16 19.80
C LEU A 181 11.71 15.01 19.24
N ALA A 182 12.15 16.03 19.97
CA ALA A 182 13.27 16.87 19.56
C ALA A 182 14.58 16.07 19.36
N ALA A 183 14.84 15.08 20.22
CA ALA A 183 16.00 14.19 20.08
C ALA A 183 15.86 13.28 18.84
N LEU A 184 14.68 12.77 18.55
CA LEU A 184 14.41 11.95 17.38
C LEU A 184 14.59 12.76 16.09
N GLU A 185 14.00 13.96 16.02
CA GLU A 185 14.08 14.85 14.86
C GLU A 185 15.54 15.30 14.57
N SER A 186 16.32 15.57 15.61
CA SER A 186 17.74 15.93 15.42
C SER A 186 18.55 14.79 14.82
N THR A 187 18.25 13.55 15.18
CA THR A 187 18.92 12.35 14.63
C THR A 187 18.48 12.08 13.19
N ALA A 188 17.19 12.20 12.89
CA ALA A 188 16.64 12.04 11.55
C ALA A 188 17.15 13.13 10.59
N SER A 189 17.24 14.38 11.05
CA SER A 189 17.80 15.50 10.27
C SER A 189 19.27 15.29 9.90
N LEU A 190 20.08 14.73 10.81
CA LEU A 190 21.48 14.39 10.52
C LEU A 190 21.61 13.27 9.48
N ALA A 191 20.74 12.24 9.55
CA ALA A 191 20.70 11.17 8.56
C ALA A 191 20.28 11.70 7.17
N ALA A 192 19.23 12.51 7.10
CA ALA A 192 18.72 13.11 5.87
C ALA A 192 19.75 14.02 5.18
N MET A 193 20.55 14.78 5.94
CA MET A 193 21.63 15.60 5.35
C MET A 193 22.71 14.75 4.68
N THR A 194 22.97 13.54 5.21
CA THR A 194 23.95 12.61 4.62
C THR A 194 23.40 11.95 3.34
N GLU A 195 22.10 11.74 3.25
CA GLU A 195 21.43 11.11 2.10
C GLU A 195 21.11 12.10 0.97
N ALA A 196 20.82 13.36 1.28
CA ALA A 196 20.57 14.42 0.28
C ALA A 196 21.77 14.66 -0.65
N GLU A 197 23.00 14.35 -0.20
CA GLU A 197 24.21 14.38 -1.03
C GLU A 197 24.24 13.27 -2.10
N ALA A 198 23.37 12.23 -1.99
CA ALA A 198 23.33 11.09 -2.90
C ALA A 198 22.34 11.22 -4.07
N GLY A 199 21.49 12.24 -4.10
CA GLY A 199 20.66 12.73 -5.22
C GLY A 199 19.75 11.74 -5.95
N GLY A 200 18.43 11.88 -5.82
CA GLY A 200 17.43 11.18 -6.62
C GLY A 200 16.21 12.06 -6.95
N ALA A 201 15.49 11.75 -8.05
CA ALA A 201 14.36 12.55 -8.57
C ALA A 201 13.05 12.41 -7.76
N ALA A 202 12.98 11.54 -6.73
CA ALA A 202 11.85 11.41 -5.84
C ALA A 202 11.90 12.47 -4.73
N SER A 203 10.76 12.97 -4.27
CA SER A 203 10.74 13.87 -3.12
C SER A 203 11.29 13.15 -1.88
N HIS A 204 11.97 13.90 -1.01
CA HIS A 204 12.50 13.36 0.25
C HIS A 204 11.44 12.58 1.04
N MET A 205 10.21 13.07 1.07
CA MET A 205 9.09 12.43 1.76
C MET A 205 8.67 11.10 1.13
N GLU A 206 8.79 10.96 -0.20
CA GLU A 206 8.52 9.69 -0.87
C GLU A 206 9.60 8.65 -0.58
N GLN A 207 10.86 9.07 -0.52
CA GLN A 207 11.98 8.21 -0.13
C GLN A 207 11.83 7.74 1.31
N GLU A 208 11.48 8.63 2.24
CA GLU A 208 11.20 8.32 3.63
C GLU A 208 10.04 7.31 3.77
N ALA A 209 8.95 7.53 3.04
CA ALA A 209 7.82 6.58 3.03
C ALA A 209 8.24 5.20 2.49
N ARG A 210 9.13 5.15 1.51
CA ARG A 210 9.64 3.89 0.96
C ARG A 210 10.57 3.18 1.95
N GLU A 211 11.42 3.93 2.66
CA GLU A 211 12.31 3.37 3.67
C GLU A 211 11.51 2.86 4.89
N ALA A 212 10.56 3.65 5.37
CA ALA A 212 9.64 3.23 6.42
C ALA A 212 8.85 1.97 6.04
N PHE A 213 8.44 1.85 4.76
CA PHE A 213 7.81 0.63 4.25
C PHE A 213 8.77 -0.58 4.34
N ARG A 214 10.03 -0.45 3.94
CA ARG A 214 11.00 -1.55 4.00
C ARG A 214 11.28 -1.99 5.42
N VAL A 215 11.60 -1.04 6.28
CA VAL A 215 11.86 -1.31 7.72
C VAL A 215 10.65 -1.95 8.38
N GLY A 216 9.45 -1.41 8.15
CA GLY A 216 8.22 -1.95 8.71
C GLY A 216 7.88 -3.35 8.20
N LEU A 217 8.12 -3.63 6.91
CA LEU A 217 7.95 -4.97 6.33
C LEU A 217 8.92 -5.96 7.00
N ASP A 218 10.20 -5.62 7.12
CA ASP A 218 11.20 -6.47 7.75
C ASP A 218 10.84 -6.81 9.20
N LEU A 219 10.39 -5.82 9.99
CA LEU A 219 9.94 -6.03 11.37
C LEU A 219 8.74 -7.00 11.44
N ILE A 220 7.79 -6.88 10.52
CA ILE A 220 6.64 -7.81 10.44
C ILE A 220 7.12 -9.21 10.11
N LEU A 221 8.02 -9.37 9.12
CA LEU A 221 8.52 -10.66 8.69
C LEU A 221 9.41 -11.33 9.75
N ASP A 222 10.21 -10.56 10.51
CA ASP A 222 10.95 -11.05 11.67
C ASP A 222 10.01 -11.59 12.76
N GLY A 223 8.89 -10.90 12.99
CA GLY A 223 7.83 -11.35 13.89
C GLY A 223 7.21 -12.68 13.43
N VAL A 224 6.96 -12.82 12.12
CA VAL A 224 6.45 -14.09 11.53
C VAL A 224 7.46 -15.22 11.72
N GLU A 225 8.74 -14.98 11.45
CA GLU A 225 9.80 -15.98 11.67
C GLU A 225 9.93 -16.41 13.14
N ALA A 226 9.80 -15.46 14.07
CA ALA A 226 9.81 -15.75 15.50
C ALA A 226 8.62 -16.65 15.89
N ALA A 227 7.42 -16.36 15.37
CA ALA A 227 6.24 -17.17 15.61
C ALA A 227 6.39 -18.61 15.06
N VAL A 228 6.91 -18.75 13.83
CA VAL A 228 7.21 -20.07 13.22
C VAL A 228 8.14 -20.89 14.10
N ARG A 229 9.20 -20.28 14.64
CA ARG A 229 10.14 -20.99 15.55
C ARG A 229 9.47 -21.45 16.85
N THR A 230 8.56 -20.66 17.38
CA THR A 230 7.85 -20.97 18.63
C THR A 230 6.85 -22.10 18.44
N ASP A 231 6.06 -22.08 17.36
CA ASP A 231 5.08 -23.12 17.05
C ASP A 231 5.76 -24.47 16.74
N SER A 232 6.91 -24.44 16.05
CA SER A 232 7.72 -25.63 15.76
C SER A 232 8.35 -26.27 17.00
N GLY A 233 8.72 -25.45 18.02
CA GLY A 233 9.28 -25.92 19.30
C GLY A 233 8.23 -26.52 20.23
N GLY A 234 6.98 -26.05 20.19
CA GLY A 234 5.88 -26.53 21.03
C GLY A 234 5.43 -27.96 20.69
N THR A 235 5.56 -28.37 19.43
CA THR A 235 5.14 -29.71 18.95
C THR A 235 6.09 -30.83 19.43
N LEU A 236 7.35 -30.52 19.72
CA LEU A 236 8.34 -31.51 20.20
C LEU A 236 8.18 -31.88 21.69
N HIS A 237 7.54 -31.05 22.51
CA HIS A 237 7.29 -31.34 23.92
C HIS A 237 6.00 -32.12 24.20
N ALA A 238 5.03 -32.13 23.26
CA ALA A 238 3.78 -32.87 23.43
C ALA A 238 3.89 -34.36 23.12
N SER A 239 4.94 -34.80 22.40
CA SER A 239 5.13 -36.22 22.04
C SER A 239 6.02 -37.04 22.99
N ALA A 240 6.61 -36.42 24.02
CA ALA A 240 7.51 -37.10 24.97
C ALA A 240 6.83 -37.47 26.31
N GLY A 241 5.51 -37.33 26.44
CA GLY A 241 4.77 -37.53 27.69
C GLY A 241 3.83 -38.71 27.76
N THR A 242 3.96 -39.75 26.90
CA THR A 242 3.15 -40.98 27.00
C THR A 242 4.05 -42.18 26.74
N ALA A 243 4.74 -42.61 27.76
CA ALA A 243 5.32 -43.96 27.88
C ALA A 243 5.13 -44.43 29.34
#